data_499fb24434f4e39e50276af68564e121
#
_entry.id   499fb24434f4e39e50276af68564e121
#
_cell.length_a   1.000
_cell.length_b   1.000
_cell.length_c   1.000
_cell.angle_alpha   90.00
_cell.angle_beta   90.00
_cell.angle_gamma   90.00
#
_symmetry.space_group_name_H-M   'P 1'
#
loop_
_entity.id
_entity.type
_entity.pdbx_description
1 polymer ?
#
loop_
_entity_poly.entity_id
_entity_poly.type
_entity_poly.pdbx_seq_one_letter_code
_entity_poly.pdbx_strand_id
1 'polypeptide(L)'
;LFANAKRASEESKYANAEEKVKMAVMASYDENASLNKELLKDSLNKIDGINPKVTEVEWDLKVNVDSYEFTITEYGTVTCLGRKEQEKLPENNKDNPQDAGKEVALKAGWGEETTAVVKTSDGTEVTGLTKVSTVYAVSVGNGESVPVPYGFYYVGGSINTGVIISDNEDDKYDGKTDKTTHEYATKLKGNQFVWIPCTKDEYKKINFGMQNMASWDMETNTAEEEQISKYGGFYVGRYEAGISTLDETTNTFKDSVTFNNSASLYNPVGIQSGINGWGWQNYSFIARGSVITDSNYPNKTTGNIVEKANSIPYYHADYYTALEISERLYNNNSYVQSGLITGTQWDMMMKFLSDSSNYSDIKSTKWGNYDNVSLTNLRGYYTNVNTSNASTDGFKSAEGFTTNSETSSWVILTTGSTKQVLRKGLYDVAGNLWEWTQEASYVANLGYNTTYNTYNLRGGSFGYAYAKNPACFRAYDYASATDTFHGFRPVLCIK
;
A
#
# COMPACT_ATOMS: atom_id res chain seq x y z
N LEU A 1 0.52 -15.04 20.72
CA LEU A 1 1.39 -14.64 21.86
C LEU A 1 2.80 -15.22 21.71
N PHE A 2 2.97 -16.54 21.49
CA PHE A 2 4.31 -17.13 21.39
C PHE A 2 5.10 -16.67 20.15
N ALA A 3 4.47 -16.52 18.99
CA ALA A 3 5.15 -16.08 17.77
C ALA A 3 5.57 -14.60 17.88
N ASN A 4 4.72 -13.75 18.44
CA ASN A 4 5.04 -12.34 18.64
C ASN A 4 6.12 -12.13 19.73
N ALA A 5 6.07 -12.93 20.79
CA ALA A 5 7.11 -12.92 21.80
C ALA A 5 8.48 -13.40 21.24
N LYS A 6 8.43 -14.41 20.35
CA LYS A 6 9.63 -14.91 19.67
C LYS A 6 10.19 -13.86 18.70
N ARG A 7 9.35 -13.20 17.92
CA ARG A 7 9.75 -12.13 16.97
C ARG A 7 10.33 -10.92 17.74
N ALA A 8 9.64 -10.44 18.77
CA ALA A 8 10.15 -9.37 19.61
C ALA A 8 11.47 -9.74 20.31
N SER A 9 11.61 -11.02 20.71
CA SER A 9 12.87 -11.53 21.26
C SER A 9 13.99 -11.57 20.20
N GLU A 10 13.69 -11.94 18.97
CA GLU A 10 14.67 -11.97 17.86
C GLU A 10 15.06 -10.55 17.43
N GLU A 11 14.11 -9.64 17.32
CA GLU A 11 14.37 -8.22 17.02
C GLU A 11 15.22 -7.57 18.12
N SER A 12 14.96 -7.90 19.38
CA SER A 12 15.77 -7.44 20.52
C SER A 12 17.19 -8.02 20.50
N LYS A 13 17.35 -9.30 20.14
CA LYS A 13 18.66 -9.94 20.00
C LYS A 13 19.46 -9.34 18.85
N TYR A 14 18.81 -9.10 17.71
CA TYR A 14 19.41 -8.43 16.56
C TYR A 14 19.90 -7.02 16.94
N ALA A 15 19.01 -6.18 17.50
CA ALA A 15 19.34 -4.82 17.89
C ALA A 15 20.52 -4.80 18.91
N ASN A 16 20.54 -5.74 19.84
CA ASN A 16 21.61 -5.87 20.81
C ASN A 16 22.94 -6.29 20.16
N ALA A 17 22.92 -7.23 19.21
CA ALA A 17 24.11 -7.65 18.48
C ALA A 17 24.67 -6.50 17.61
N GLU A 18 23.81 -5.79 16.92
CA GLU A 18 24.17 -4.62 16.09
C GLU A 18 24.79 -3.50 16.95
N GLU A 19 24.17 -3.20 18.08
CA GLU A 19 24.67 -2.19 19.03
C GLU A 19 26.05 -2.54 19.56
N LYS A 20 26.28 -3.79 19.93
CA LYS A 20 27.61 -4.28 20.37
C LYS A 20 28.68 -4.02 19.30
N VAL A 21 28.38 -4.33 18.03
CA VAL A 21 29.34 -4.10 16.93
C VAL A 21 29.57 -2.61 16.70
N LYS A 22 28.51 -1.79 16.69
CA LYS A 22 28.62 -0.34 16.55
C LYS A 22 29.45 0.29 17.69
N MET A 23 29.25 -0.14 18.93
CA MET A 23 30.04 0.32 20.08
C MET A 23 31.51 -0.05 19.93
N ALA A 24 31.82 -1.27 19.47
CA ALA A 24 33.20 -1.67 19.24
C ALA A 24 33.88 -0.85 18.14
N VAL A 25 33.16 -0.54 17.07
CA VAL A 25 33.63 0.35 16.00
C VAL A 25 33.87 1.76 16.54
N MET A 26 32.94 2.32 17.31
CA MET A 26 33.08 3.65 17.90
C MET A 26 34.27 3.74 18.84
N ALA A 27 34.55 2.69 19.63
CA ALA A 27 35.68 2.62 20.52
C ALA A 27 37.06 2.43 19.82
N SER A 28 37.03 2.28 18.50
CA SER A 28 38.20 1.94 17.69
C SER A 28 38.72 3.11 16.85
N TYR A 29 38.09 4.30 16.96
CA TYR A 29 38.63 5.50 16.35
C TYR A 29 39.82 6.05 17.15
N ASP A 30 40.89 6.47 16.45
CA ASP A 30 42.02 7.10 17.02
C ASP A 30 41.80 8.62 17.24
N GLU A 31 42.81 9.33 17.75
CA GLU A 31 42.79 10.77 18.02
C GLU A 31 42.60 11.62 16.72
N ASN A 32 42.82 11.05 15.55
CA ASN A 32 42.66 11.69 14.26
C ASN A 32 41.29 11.36 13.61
N ALA A 33 40.37 10.75 14.36
CA ALA A 33 39.08 10.27 13.89
C ALA A 33 39.18 9.25 12.75
N SER A 34 40.28 8.47 12.71
CA SER A 34 40.49 7.37 11.77
C SER A 34 40.28 6.03 12.46
N LEU A 35 39.61 5.09 11.75
CA LEU A 35 39.36 3.77 12.30
C LEU A 35 40.65 2.96 12.34
N ASN A 36 41.09 2.62 13.57
CA ASN A 36 42.32 1.90 13.81
C ASN A 36 42.11 0.39 13.86
N LYS A 37 42.79 -0.35 12.98
CA LYS A 37 42.62 -1.80 12.80
C LYS A 37 42.90 -2.63 14.05
N GLU A 38 43.95 -2.30 14.79
CA GLU A 38 44.31 -3.04 16.01
C GLU A 38 43.28 -2.76 17.12
N LEU A 39 42.89 -1.50 17.32
CA LEU A 39 41.85 -1.14 18.28
C LEU A 39 40.53 -1.80 17.91
N LEU A 40 40.17 -1.86 16.62
CA LEU A 40 38.97 -2.52 16.13
C LEU A 40 38.99 -4.02 16.42
N LYS A 41 40.11 -4.70 16.13
CA LYS A 41 40.29 -6.10 16.45
C LYS A 41 40.11 -6.37 17.94
N ASP A 42 40.77 -5.57 18.77
CA ASP A 42 40.72 -5.72 20.23
C ASP A 42 39.32 -5.44 20.79
N SER A 43 38.64 -4.42 20.27
CA SER A 43 37.28 -4.06 20.69
C SER A 43 36.26 -5.11 20.27
N LEU A 44 36.34 -5.60 19.03
CA LEU A 44 35.48 -6.68 18.56
C LEU A 44 35.67 -7.96 19.37
N ASN A 45 36.90 -8.32 19.66
CA ASN A 45 37.20 -9.55 20.40
C ASN A 45 36.77 -9.51 21.88
N LYS A 46 36.42 -8.34 22.41
CA LYS A 46 35.79 -8.17 23.73
C LYS A 46 34.30 -8.37 23.72
N ILE A 47 33.66 -8.35 22.53
CA ILE A 47 32.22 -8.59 22.42
C ILE A 47 31.88 -10.02 22.87
N ASP A 48 30.95 -10.12 23.81
CA ASP A 48 30.34 -11.40 24.13
C ASP A 48 29.46 -11.88 22.97
N GLY A 49 29.66 -13.13 22.53
CA GLY A 49 28.94 -13.71 21.38
C GLY A 49 29.68 -13.59 20.06
N ILE A 50 30.86 -12.96 19.98
CA ILE A 50 31.65 -12.96 18.74
C ILE A 50 32.28 -14.34 18.48
N ASN A 51 32.05 -14.89 17.29
CA ASN A 51 32.58 -16.19 16.90
C ASN A 51 32.65 -16.33 15.35
N PRO A 52 33.82 -16.60 14.72
CA PRO A 52 35.14 -16.75 15.37
C PRO A 52 35.71 -15.40 15.84
N LYS A 53 36.73 -15.47 16.68
CA LYS A 53 37.50 -14.28 17.06
C LYS A 53 38.23 -13.71 15.84
N VAL A 54 38.30 -12.37 15.79
CA VAL A 54 38.98 -11.64 14.71
C VAL A 54 40.49 -11.76 14.91
N THR A 55 41.18 -12.30 13.95
CA THR A 55 42.65 -12.46 13.97
C THR A 55 43.36 -11.32 13.25
N GLU A 56 42.75 -10.83 12.17
CA GLU A 56 43.24 -9.72 11.37
C GLU A 56 42.08 -8.88 10.84
N VAL A 57 42.28 -7.58 10.64
CA VAL A 57 41.29 -6.66 10.08
C VAL A 57 41.71 -6.28 8.66
N GLU A 58 40.94 -6.79 7.69
CA GLU A 58 40.90 -6.28 6.32
C GLU A 58 39.58 -5.52 6.11
N TRP A 59 39.57 -4.51 5.23
CA TRP A 59 38.37 -3.72 5.04
C TRP A 59 37.27 -4.52 4.36
N ASP A 60 36.01 -4.15 4.63
CA ASP A 60 34.82 -4.96 4.47
C ASP A 60 34.86 -6.22 5.38
N LEU A 61 35.40 -6.01 6.60
CA LEU A 61 35.55 -7.06 7.62
C LEU A 61 34.19 -7.68 7.93
N LYS A 62 34.11 -9.00 7.79
CA LYS A 62 32.94 -9.78 8.20
C LYS A 62 33.12 -10.32 9.62
N VAL A 63 32.18 -10.05 10.47
CA VAL A 63 32.14 -10.52 11.86
C VAL A 63 30.80 -11.18 12.18
N ASN A 64 30.83 -12.19 13.05
CA ASN A 64 29.63 -12.84 13.54
C ASN A 64 29.47 -12.57 15.01
N VAL A 65 28.33 -12.05 15.41
CA VAL A 65 27.97 -11.81 16.82
C VAL A 65 26.56 -12.34 17.06
N ASP A 66 26.42 -13.23 18.05
CA ASP A 66 25.12 -13.81 18.47
C ASP A 66 24.29 -14.40 17.29
N SER A 67 24.94 -15.04 16.33
CA SER A 67 24.32 -15.62 15.12
C SER A 67 23.98 -14.62 13.98
N TYR A 68 24.37 -13.37 14.11
CA TYR A 68 24.22 -12.38 13.02
C TYR A 68 25.56 -12.08 12.38
N GLU A 69 25.59 -11.95 11.05
CA GLU A 69 26.77 -11.56 10.28
C GLU A 69 26.71 -10.07 9.97
N PHE A 70 27.79 -9.36 10.27
CA PHE A 70 27.95 -7.93 10.01
C PHE A 70 29.18 -7.68 9.13
N THR A 71 29.08 -6.67 8.26
CA THR A 71 30.22 -6.11 7.53
C THR A 71 30.58 -4.76 8.11
N ILE A 72 31.88 -4.52 8.30
CA ILE A 72 32.42 -3.25 8.78
C ILE A 72 33.34 -2.70 7.68
N THR A 73 33.01 -1.51 7.16
CA THR A 73 33.83 -0.82 6.15
C THR A 73 34.98 -0.03 6.79
N GLU A 74 35.93 0.42 5.97
CA GLU A 74 37.02 1.30 6.39
C GLU A 74 36.55 2.63 7.02
N TYR A 75 35.32 3.03 6.73
CA TYR A 75 34.70 4.24 7.26
C TYR A 75 33.87 3.98 8.52
N GLY A 76 33.91 2.77 9.06
CA GLY A 76 33.17 2.37 10.26
C GLY A 76 31.68 2.14 10.03
N THR A 77 31.23 2.03 8.78
CA THR A 77 29.84 1.66 8.49
C THR A 77 29.61 0.19 8.84
N VAL A 78 28.65 -0.06 9.71
CA VAL A 78 28.23 -1.41 10.11
C VAL A 78 26.95 -1.77 9.36
N THR A 79 26.98 -2.86 8.59
CA THR A 79 25.82 -3.38 7.86
C THR A 79 25.59 -4.84 8.25
N CYS A 80 24.38 -5.18 8.65
CA CYS A 80 24.02 -6.58 8.90
C CYS A 80 23.74 -7.28 7.56
N LEU A 81 24.41 -8.40 7.35
CA LEU A 81 24.22 -9.27 6.17
C LEU A 81 23.11 -10.32 6.38
N GLY A 82 22.60 -10.44 7.60
CA GLY A 82 21.58 -11.41 7.97
C GLY A 82 22.01 -12.36 9.08
N ARG A 83 21.13 -13.30 9.41
CA ARG A 83 21.41 -14.34 10.39
C ARG A 83 22.21 -15.46 9.74
N LYS A 84 23.37 -15.82 10.29
CA LYS A 84 24.00 -17.09 9.92
C LYS A 84 23.14 -18.24 10.41
N GLU A 85 22.71 -19.11 9.50
CA GLU A 85 22.06 -20.35 9.88
C GLU A 85 23.02 -21.16 10.75
N GLN A 86 22.66 -21.34 12.01
CA GLN A 86 23.29 -22.37 12.83
C GLN A 86 22.97 -23.73 12.23
N GLU A 87 24.00 -24.60 12.14
CA GLU A 87 23.86 -25.98 11.75
C GLU A 87 22.63 -26.62 12.42
N LYS A 88 21.75 -27.11 11.56
CA LYS A 88 20.71 -28.11 11.78
C LYS A 88 20.14 -28.25 13.18
N LEU A 89 19.08 -27.51 13.48
CA LEU A 89 17.98 -28.07 14.25
C LEU A 89 17.28 -29.14 13.39
N PRO A 90 16.73 -30.21 14.00
CA PRO A 90 16.21 -31.35 13.25
C PRO A 90 15.16 -30.91 12.23
N GLU A 91 15.24 -31.49 11.05
CA GLU A 91 14.38 -31.30 9.89
C GLU A 91 12.91 -31.59 10.22
N ASN A 92 12.21 -30.58 10.72
CA ASN A 92 10.77 -30.52 10.64
C ASN A 92 10.38 -29.05 10.50
N ASN A 93 10.07 -28.64 9.30
CA ASN A 93 9.65 -27.37 8.71
C ASN A 93 10.77 -26.60 8.00
N LYS A 94 11.30 -27.16 6.93
CA LYS A 94 11.78 -26.37 5.81
C LYS A 94 10.58 -25.65 5.22
N ASP A 95 10.66 -24.33 5.22
CA ASP A 95 9.84 -23.47 4.38
C ASP A 95 9.82 -24.02 2.96
N ASN A 96 8.77 -24.76 2.67
CA ASN A 96 8.57 -25.31 1.37
C ASN A 96 7.75 -24.27 0.57
N PRO A 97 8.34 -23.59 -0.43
CA PRO A 97 7.57 -22.77 -1.35
C PRO A 97 6.39 -23.50 -1.97
N GLN A 98 6.43 -24.85 -1.94
CA GLN A 98 5.35 -25.73 -2.40
C GLN A 98 4.06 -25.63 -1.58
N ASP A 99 4.07 -24.99 -0.39
CA ASP A 99 2.87 -24.85 0.43
C ASP A 99 2.16 -23.50 0.24
N ALA A 100 2.75 -22.56 -0.46
CA ALA A 100 2.09 -21.31 -0.80
C ALA A 100 0.80 -21.56 -1.59
N GLY A 101 -0.29 -20.89 -1.19
CA GLY A 101 -1.61 -21.03 -1.79
C GLY A 101 -2.45 -22.20 -1.26
N LYS A 102 -1.91 -23.06 -0.39
CA LYS A 102 -2.70 -24.10 0.29
C LYS A 102 -3.53 -23.51 1.41
N GLU A 103 -4.77 -23.94 1.49
CA GLU A 103 -5.61 -23.65 2.65
C GLU A 103 -5.04 -24.37 3.88
N VAL A 104 -4.93 -23.65 4.99
CA VAL A 104 -4.39 -24.14 6.25
C VAL A 104 -5.38 -23.88 7.38
N ALA A 105 -5.11 -24.43 8.56
CA ALA A 105 -5.96 -24.20 9.72
C ALA A 105 -6.03 -22.71 10.08
N LEU A 106 -7.23 -22.23 10.42
CA LEU A 106 -7.44 -20.87 10.91
C LEU A 106 -6.58 -20.60 12.15
N LYS A 107 -5.97 -19.42 12.19
CA LYS A 107 -5.33 -18.93 13.43
C LYS A 107 -6.39 -18.73 14.51
N ALA A 108 -5.98 -18.84 15.75
CA ALA A 108 -6.86 -18.58 16.90
C ALA A 108 -7.45 -17.15 16.80
N GLY A 109 -8.76 -17.03 16.95
CA GLY A 109 -9.47 -15.76 16.83
C GLY A 109 -9.96 -15.38 15.43
N TRP A 110 -9.55 -16.10 14.37
CA TRP A 110 -10.02 -15.81 12.99
C TRP A 110 -11.41 -16.40 12.67
N GLY A 111 -11.90 -17.33 13.48
CA GLY A 111 -13.24 -17.88 13.37
C GLY A 111 -13.97 -17.74 14.70
N GLU A 112 -15.28 -17.55 14.65
CA GLU A 112 -16.14 -17.53 15.81
C GLU A 112 -16.80 -18.90 15.99
N GLU A 113 -16.85 -19.37 17.23
CA GLU A 113 -17.64 -20.55 17.56
C GLU A 113 -19.09 -20.08 17.82
N THR A 114 -19.99 -20.44 16.93
CA THR A 114 -21.42 -20.21 17.10
C THR A 114 -22.14 -21.51 17.40
N THR A 115 -23.12 -21.44 18.27
CA THR A 115 -24.01 -22.55 18.53
C THR A 115 -25.08 -22.57 17.45
N ALA A 116 -24.99 -23.50 16.50
CA ALA A 116 -26.05 -23.69 15.52
C ALA A 116 -27.00 -24.81 15.99
N VAL A 117 -28.30 -24.51 15.95
CA VAL A 117 -29.33 -25.53 16.12
C VAL A 117 -29.71 -26.00 14.73
N VAL A 118 -29.36 -27.22 14.43
CA VAL A 118 -29.70 -27.88 13.16
C VAL A 118 -30.86 -28.85 13.42
N LYS A 119 -31.95 -28.73 12.65
CA LYS A 119 -33.02 -29.74 12.65
C LYS A 119 -32.64 -30.88 11.74
N THR A 120 -32.55 -32.04 12.32
CA THR A 120 -32.39 -33.30 11.56
C THR A 120 -33.66 -33.63 10.78
N SER A 121 -33.58 -34.55 9.83
CA SER A 121 -34.72 -34.93 8.98
C SER A 121 -35.93 -35.53 9.75
N ASP A 122 -35.74 -35.94 10.99
CA ASP A 122 -36.79 -36.43 11.91
C ASP A 122 -37.35 -35.31 12.81
N GLY A 123 -36.87 -34.08 12.64
CA GLY A 123 -37.32 -32.91 13.41
C GLY A 123 -36.60 -32.69 14.73
N THR A 124 -35.63 -33.58 15.07
CA THR A 124 -34.84 -33.43 16.30
C THR A 124 -33.88 -32.23 16.16
N GLU A 125 -33.88 -31.33 17.15
CA GLU A 125 -32.93 -30.22 17.22
C GLU A 125 -31.63 -30.72 17.82
N VAL A 126 -30.56 -30.67 17.04
CA VAL A 126 -29.19 -30.95 17.47
C VAL A 126 -28.45 -29.61 17.60
N THR A 127 -28.03 -29.28 18.80
CA THR A 127 -27.19 -28.14 19.06
C THR A 127 -25.74 -28.54 18.88
N GLY A 128 -25.11 -28.01 17.84
CA GLY A 128 -23.69 -28.23 17.56
C GLY A 128 -22.90 -26.93 17.57
N LEU A 129 -21.66 -26.97 18.04
CA LEU A 129 -20.72 -25.87 17.87
C LEU A 129 -20.27 -25.85 16.40
N THR A 130 -20.69 -24.85 15.67
CA THR A 130 -20.22 -24.62 14.29
C THR A 130 -19.25 -23.46 14.32
N LYS A 131 -18.06 -23.68 13.78
CA LYS A 131 -17.10 -22.60 13.61
C LYS A 131 -17.49 -21.82 12.36
N VAL A 132 -18.00 -20.61 12.54
CA VAL A 132 -18.33 -19.69 11.45
C VAL A 132 -17.17 -18.72 11.30
N SER A 133 -16.64 -18.63 10.10
CA SER A 133 -15.60 -17.67 9.76
C SER A 133 -16.01 -16.89 8.51
N THR A 134 -15.58 -15.65 8.42
CA THR A 134 -15.68 -14.82 7.20
C THR A 134 -14.47 -14.99 6.30
N VAL A 135 -13.47 -15.73 6.76
CA VAL A 135 -12.20 -15.96 6.06
C VAL A 135 -11.82 -17.44 6.09
N TYR A 136 -10.98 -17.82 5.15
CA TYR A 136 -10.15 -19.02 5.23
C TYR A 136 -8.67 -18.60 5.32
N ALA A 137 -7.83 -19.44 5.89
CA ALA A 137 -6.41 -19.15 6.03
C ALA A 137 -5.64 -19.76 4.85
N VAL A 138 -4.76 -18.98 4.24
CA VAL A 138 -3.90 -19.43 3.15
C VAL A 138 -2.45 -19.33 3.58
N SER A 139 -1.69 -20.40 3.41
CA SER A 139 -0.24 -20.37 3.55
C SER A 139 0.38 -19.50 2.47
N VAL A 140 1.28 -18.61 2.88
CA VAL A 140 2.04 -17.72 1.97
C VAL A 140 3.53 -18.04 1.99
N GLY A 141 3.88 -19.24 2.46
CA GLY A 141 5.25 -19.70 2.66
C GLY A 141 5.81 -19.27 4.02
N ASN A 142 6.99 -19.81 4.36
CA ASN A 142 7.74 -19.49 5.59
C ASN A 142 6.94 -19.69 6.89
N GLY A 143 6.00 -20.64 6.91
CA GLY A 143 5.13 -20.88 8.06
C GLY A 143 4.14 -19.75 8.35
N GLU A 144 4.05 -18.76 7.46
CA GLU A 144 3.12 -17.66 7.58
C GLU A 144 1.81 -17.96 6.84
N SER A 145 0.72 -17.39 7.34
CA SER A 145 -0.58 -17.45 6.68
C SER A 145 -1.33 -16.13 6.79
N VAL A 146 -2.19 -15.86 5.82
CA VAL A 146 -3.03 -14.68 5.76
C VAL A 146 -4.50 -15.05 5.75
N PRO A 147 -5.39 -14.20 6.30
CA PRO A 147 -6.83 -14.37 6.24
C PRO A 147 -7.33 -13.94 4.86
N VAL A 148 -7.85 -14.84 4.06
CA VAL A 148 -8.47 -14.51 2.76
C VAL A 148 -9.99 -14.54 2.93
N PRO A 149 -10.70 -13.43 2.67
CA PRO A 149 -12.15 -13.40 2.77
C PRO A 149 -12.80 -14.35 1.77
N TYR A 150 -13.91 -14.98 2.15
CA TYR A 150 -14.68 -15.77 1.19
C TYR A 150 -15.13 -14.93 0.01
N GLY A 151 -15.06 -15.51 -1.18
CA GLY A 151 -15.30 -14.81 -2.45
C GLY A 151 -14.04 -14.12 -3.02
N PHE A 152 -12.91 -14.19 -2.30
CA PHE A 152 -11.59 -13.80 -2.79
C PHE A 152 -10.66 -15.00 -2.86
N TYR A 153 -9.65 -14.91 -3.70
CA TYR A 153 -8.71 -15.99 -4.00
C TYR A 153 -7.28 -15.49 -3.90
N TYR A 154 -6.42 -16.28 -3.27
CA TYR A 154 -4.99 -15.97 -3.22
C TYR A 154 -4.39 -16.08 -4.63
N VAL A 155 -3.74 -15.01 -5.07
CA VAL A 155 -3.09 -14.90 -6.39
C VAL A 155 -1.60 -15.23 -6.29
N GLY A 156 -0.95 -14.83 -5.19
CA GLY A 156 0.47 -15.03 -4.97
C GLY A 156 1.07 -14.01 -4.01
N GLY A 157 2.39 -14.06 -3.86
CA GLY A 157 3.15 -13.18 -2.99
C GLY A 157 3.36 -13.73 -1.58
N SER A 158 4.10 -13.00 -0.78
CA SER A 158 4.43 -13.33 0.61
C SER A 158 4.23 -12.11 1.51
N ILE A 159 4.35 -12.29 2.82
CA ILE A 159 4.25 -11.17 3.78
C ILE A 159 5.25 -10.04 3.44
N ASN A 160 6.41 -10.38 2.91
CA ASN A 160 7.45 -9.39 2.60
C ASN A 160 7.34 -8.78 1.20
N THR A 161 6.76 -9.51 0.23
CA THR A 161 6.67 -9.08 -1.17
C THR A 161 5.29 -8.55 -1.56
N GLY A 162 4.33 -8.63 -0.65
CA GLY A 162 2.93 -8.27 -0.86
C GLY A 162 2.10 -9.48 -1.27
N VAL A 163 1.20 -9.90 -0.39
CA VAL A 163 0.22 -10.94 -0.68
C VAL A 163 -0.92 -10.34 -1.47
N ILE A 164 -1.20 -10.89 -2.63
CA ILE A 164 -2.24 -10.41 -3.54
C ILE A 164 -3.44 -11.36 -3.49
N ILE A 165 -4.63 -10.80 -3.36
CA ILE A 165 -5.91 -11.50 -3.54
C ILE A 165 -6.70 -10.88 -4.70
N SER A 166 -7.60 -11.67 -5.29
CA SER A 166 -8.52 -11.26 -6.36
C SER A 166 -9.92 -11.77 -6.07
N ASP A 167 -10.94 -11.03 -6.50
CA ASP A 167 -12.35 -11.43 -6.43
C ASP A 167 -12.78 -12.35 -7.60
N ASN A 168 -11.82 -12.83 -8.41
CA ASN A 168 -12.08 -13.73 -9.52
C ASN A 168 -11.34 -15.06 -9.33
N GLU A 169 -12.08 -16.18 -9.41
CA GLU A 169 -11.53 -17.53 -9.20
C GLU A 169 -10.47 -17.92 -10.23
N ASP A 170 -10.56 -17.44 -11.46
CA ASP A 170 -9.57 -17.73 -12.52
C ASP A 170 -8.18 -17.18 -12.18
N ASP A 171 -8.13 -16.18 -11.31
CA ASP A 171 -6.86 -15.57 -10.88
C ASP A 171 -6.16 -16.36 -9.78
N LYS A 172 -6.84 -17.32 -9.17
CA LYS A 172 -6.29 -18.14 -8.09
C LYS A 172 -4.92 -18.71 -8.45
N TYR A 173 -4.03 -18.70 -7.47
CA TYR A 173 -2.70 -19.30 -7.61
C TYR A 173 -2.78 -20.78 -7.99
N ASP A 174 -2.06 -21.16 -9.02
CA ASP A 174 -2.09 -22.52 -9.61
C ASP A 174 -0.96 -23.42 -9.07
N GLY A 175 -0.19 -22.94 -8.10
CA GLY A 175 0.97 -23.64 -7.53
C GLY A 175 2.24 -23.57 -8.37
N LYS A 176 2.24 -22.85 -9.50
CA LYS A 176 3.37 -22.82 -10.44
C LYS A 176 3.69 -21.42 -10.98
N THR A 177 2.67 -20.68 -11.39
CA THR A 177 2.85 -19.42 -12.11
C THR A 177 2.92 -18.27 -11.10
N ASP A 178 4.00 -17.50 -11.15
CA ASP A 178 4.06 -16.24 -10.38
C ASP A 178 3.20 -15.18 -11.06
N LYS A 179 1.95 -15.09 -10.60
CA LYS A 179 0.96 -14.12 -11.10
C LYS A 179 1.10 -12.73 -10.48
N THR A 180 2.09 -12.53 -9.58
CA THR A 180 2.32 -11.23 -8.92
C THR A 180 3.14 -10.28 -9.76
N THR A 181 3.82 -10.81 -10.78
CA THR A 181 4.73 -10.06 -11.65
C THR A 181 4.01 -9.01 -12.49
N HIS A 182 4.76 -7.98 -12.89
CA HIS A 182 4.24 -6.95 -13.78
C HIS A 182 3.77 -7.53 -15.13
N GLU A 183 4.49 -8.53 -15.65
CA GLU A 183 4.17 -9.21 -16.90
C GLU A 183 2.83 -9.96 -16.86
N TYR A 184 2.37 -10.33 -15.66
CA TYR A 184 1.11 -11.04 -15.47
C TYR A 184 -0.05 -10.12 -15.06
N ALA A 185 0.22 -8.90 -14.60
CA ALA A 185 -0.77 -8.01 -14.01
C ALA A 185 -2.00 -7.75 -14.89
N THR A 186 -1.78 -7.55 -16.20
CA THR A 186 -2.87 -7.31 -17.18
C THR A 186 -3.68 -8.56 -17.53
N LYS A 187 -3.24 -9.75 -17.11
CA LYS A 187 -3.94 -11.02 -17.37
C LYS A 187 -4.91 -11.39 -16.26
N LEU A 188 -4.80 -10.74 -15.11
CA LEU A 188 -5.72 -10.94 -13.99
C LEU A 188 -7.07 -10.29 -14.29
N LYS A 189 -8.14 -11.01 -13.97
CA LYS A 189 -9.51 -10.65 -14.37
C LYS A 189 -10.29 -9.92 -13.28
N GLY A 190 -10.00 -10.21 -12.02
CA GLY A 190 -10.71 -9.66 -10.86
C GLY A 190 -10.11 -8.36 -10.34
N ASN A 191 -10.83 -7.74 -9.41
CA ASN A 191 -10.32 -6.66 -8.60
C ASN A 191 -9.26 -7.20 -7.63
N GLN A 192 -8.16 -6.49 -7.49
CA GLN A 192 -6.98 -7.00 -6.79
C GLN A 192 -6.65 -6.14 -5.58
N PHE A 193 -6.32 -6.80 -4.48
CA PHE A 193 -5.95 -6.15 -3.22
C PHE A 193 -4.68 -6.75 -2.65
N VAL A 194 -3.92 -5.94 -1.93
CA VAL A 194 -2.65 -6.34 -1.31
C VAL A 194 -2.79 -6.29 0.20
N TRP A 195 -2.35 -7.36 0.87
CA TRP A 195 -2.32 -7.44 2.33
C TRP A 195 -1.22 -6.57 2.93
N ILE A 196 -1.60 -5.70 3.84
CA ILE A 196 -0.69 -4.88 4.63
C ILE A 196 -0.64 -5.44 6.05
N PRO A 197 0.42 -6.16 6.43
CA PRO A 197 0.54 -6.71 7.76
C PRO A 197 0.84 -5.60 8.77
N CYS A 198 0.12 -5.59 9.88
CA CYS A 198 0.40 -4.69 10.99
C CYS A 198 -0.19 -5.20 12.30
N THR A 199 0.42 -4.83 13.41
CA THR A 199 -0.13 -5.03 14.74
C THR A 199 -0.99 -3.84 15.16
N LYS A 200 -1.90 -4.05 16.11
CA LYS A 200 -2.70 -2.96 16.70
C LYS A 200 -1.83 -1.86 17.29
N ASP A 201 -0.72 -2.24 17.94
CA ASP A 201 0.19 -1.27 18.56
C ASP A 201 0.97 -0.45 17.53
N GLU A 202 1.37 -1.07 16.41
CA GLU A 202 1.97 -0.36 15.29
C GLU A 202 0.98 0.61 14.65
N TYR A 203 -0.25 0.15 14.42
CA TYR A 203 -1.31 0.95 13.83
C TYR A 203 -1.62 2.22 14.64
N LYS A 204 -1.70 2.09 15.97
CA LYS A 204 -1.96 3.24 16.85
C LYS A 204 -0.82 4.26 16.94
N LYS A 205 0.40 3.83 16.63
CA LYS A 205 1.61 4.66 16.81
C LYS A 205 2.15 5.22 15.51
N ILE A 206 1.69 4.68 14.38
CA ILE A 206 2.24 5.08 13.09
C ILE A 206 1.87 6.52 12.75
N ASN A 207 2.86 7.30 12.34
CA ASN A 207 2.67 8.65 11.81
C ASN A 207 3.87 9.03 10.95
N PHE A 208 3.66 9.12 9.64
CA PHE A 208 4.64 9.68 8.71
C PHE A 208 4.24 11.09 8.32
N GLY A 209 4.74 12.07 9.09
CA GLY A 209 4.42 13.46 8.90
C GLY A 209 5.44 14.20 8.06
N MET A 210 5.29 14.27 6.74
CA MET A 210 5.76 15.42 5.97
C MET A 210 4.56 16.33 5.71
N GLN A 211 4.59 17.56 6.24
CA GLN A 211 3.42 18.41 6.30
C GLN A 211 3.68 19.78 5.73
N ASN A 212 2.62 20.32 5.11
CA ASN A 212 2.42 21.75 4.95
C ASN A 212 1.39 22.35 5.93
N MET A 213 0.93 21.57 6.93
CA MET A 213 -0.22 21.95 7.75
C MET A 213 0.06 21.98 9.23
N ALA A 214 -0.68 22.82 9.95
CA ALA A 214 -0.50 23.03 11.37
C ALA A 214 -1.03 21.86 12.24
N SER A 215 -2.03 21.13 11.78
CA SER A 215 -2.58 19.97 12.47
C SER A 215 -3.50 19.13 11.56
N TRP A 216 -3.67 17.86 11.85
CA TRP A 216 -4.62 16.94 11.24
C TRP A 216 -5.18 16.02 12.33
N ASP A 217 -6.40 15.53 12.09
CA ASP A 217 -6.97 14.47 12.92
C ASP A 217 -6.60 13.12 12.32
N MET A 218 -5.83 12.37 13.09
CA MET A 218 -5.72 10.93 12.91
C MET A 218 -6.99 10.33 13.54
N GLU A 219 -8.00 10.06 12.73
CA GLU A 219 -9.20 9.43 13.23
C GLU A 219 -8.87 8.03 13.74
N THR A 220 -9.25 7.76 15.00
CA THR A 220 -9.23 6.41 15.54
C THR A 220 -10.51 5.72 15.12
N ASN A 221 -10.44 4.88 14.10
CA ASN A 221 -11.56 4.04 13.72
C ASN A 221 -11.51 2.75 14.55
N THR A 222 -12.40 2.62 15.51
CA THR A 222 -12.47 1.47 16.41
C THR A 222 -12.66 0.15 15.64
N ALA A 223 -13.46 0.16 14.58
CA ALA A 223 -13.70 -1.02 13.75
C ALA A 223 -12.44 -1.48 13.01
N GLU A 224 -11.64 -0.55 12.49
CA GLU A 224 -10.33 -0.85 11.89
C GLU A 224 -9.36 -1.44 12.90
N GLU A 225 -9.28 -0.86 14.10
CA GLU A 225 -8.43 -1.38 15.18
C GLU A 225 -8.83 -2.79 15.61
N GLU A 226 -10.12 -3.08 15.68
CA GLU A 226 -10.65 -4.41 16.00
C GLU A 226 -10.28 -5.42 14.91
N GLN A 227 -10.46 -5.07 13.65
CA GLN A 227 -10.06 -5.90 12.51
C GLN A 227 -8.57 -6.20 12.54
N ILE A 228 -7.72 -5.17 12.71
CA ILE A 228 -6.27 -5.33 12.78
C ILE A 228 -5.89 -6.18 13.99
N SER A 229 -6.54 -6.00 15.13
CA SER A 229 -6.33 -6.82 16.34
C SER A 229 -6.67 -8.29 16.07
N LYS A 230 -7.74 -8.56 15.32
CA LYS A 230 -8.23 -9.90 15.01
C LYS A 230 -7.37 -10.59 13.95
N TYR A 231 -7.10 -9.92 12.86
CA TYR A 231 -6.51 -10.51 11.67
C TYR A 231 -5.01 -10.20 11.47
N GLY A 232 -4.48 -9.15 12.07
CA GLY A 232 -3.08 -8.77 11.98
C GLY A 232 -2.74 -7.96 10.71
N GLY A 233 -3.70 -7.22 10.17
CA GLY A 233 -3.52 -6.37 8.99
C GLY A 233 -4.84 -6.02 8.30
N PHE A 234 -4.74 -5.46 7.09
CA PHE A 234 -5.85 -5.07 6.24
C PHE A 234 -5.47 -5.17 4.76
N TYR A 235 -6.43 -5.07 3.87
CA TYR A 235 -6.21 -5.10 2.44
C TYR A 235 -6.35 -3.72 1.81
N VAL A 236 -5.45 -3.37 0.90
CA VAL A 236 -5.47 -2.10 0.12
C VAL A 236 -5.59 -2.43 -1.35
N GLY A 237 -6.33 -1.64 -2.11
CA GLY A 237 -6.40 -1.72 -3.56
C GLY A 237 -4.99 -1.79 -4.17
N ARG A 238 -4.76 -2.75 -5.05
CA ARG A 238 -3.46 -2.95 -5.71
C ARG A 238 -3.06 -1.76 -6.57
N TYR A 239 -4.05 -1.04 -7.09
CA TYR A 239 -3.93 0.10 -8.00
C TYR A 239 -4.62 1.34 -7.41
N GLU A 240 -4.46 2.48 -8.05
CA GLU A 240 -5.42 3.58 -7.94
C GLU A 240 -6.77 3.09 -8.47
N ALA A 241 -7.88 3.57 -7.89
CA ALA A 241 -9.21 3.24 -8.37
C ALA A 241 -9.36 3.56 -9.86
N GLY A 242 -9.69 2.57 -10.65
CA GLY A 242 -9.89 2.69 -12.09
C GLY A 242 -11.37 2.82 -12.47
N ILE A 243 -11.64 3.43 -13.63
CA ILE A 243 -13.00 3.59 -14.15
C ILE A 243 -13.39 2.39 -15.02
N SER A 244 -12.44 1.89 -15.82
CA SER A 244 -12.64 0.69 -16.64
C SER A 244 -11.32 0.13 -17.15
N THR A 245 -11.33 -1.14 -17.55
CA THR A 245 -10.21 -1.76 -18.24
C THR A 245 -10.39 -1.67 -19.75
N LEU A 246 -9.28 -1.47 -20.45
CA LEU A 246 -9.27 -1.44 -21.90
C LEU A 246 -9.43 -2.87 -22.47
N ASP A 247 -10.29 -3.00 -23.49
CA ASP A 247 -10.32 -4.18 -24.35
C ASP A 247 -9.32 -4.01 -25.49
N GLU A 248 -8.20 -4.70 -25.40
CA GLU A 248 -7.13 -4.62 -26.40
C GLU A 248 -7.58 -5.09 -27.81
N THR A 249 -8.63 -5.94 -27.88
CA THR A 249 -9.14 -6.47 -29.15
C THR A 249 -9.97 -5.44 -29.90
N THR A 250 -10.77 -4.68 -29.18
CA THR A 250 -11.68 -3.70 -29.75
C THR A 250 -11.18 -2.27 -29.61
N ASN A 251 -10.09 -2.06 -28.89
CA ASN A 251 -9.56 -0.75 -28.49
C ASN A 251 -10.63 0.13 -27.78
N THR A 252 -11.53 -0.53 -27.06
CA THR A 252 -12.60 0.11 -26.28
C THR A 252 -12.48 -0.30 -24.83
N PHE A 253 -13.00 0.53 -23.91
CA PHE A 253 -12.99 0.18 -22.50
C PHE A 253 -14.06 -0.86 -22.19
N LYS A 254 -13.66 -1.96 -21.52
CA LYS A 254 -14.55 -2.95 -20.91
C LYS A 254 -15.11 -2.35 -19.63
N ASP A 255 -16.32 -2.71 -19.28
CA ASP A 255 -16.99 -2.25 -18.07
C ASP A 255 -17.42 -0.78 -18.16
N SER A 256 -18.66 -0.66 -18.48
CA SER A 256 -19.31 0.60 -18.75
C SER A 256 -19.40 1.51 -17.54
N VAL A 257 -18.42 2.35 -17.39
CA VAL A 257 -18.74 3.68 -16.93
C VAL A 257 -19.29 4.41 -18.14
N THR A 258 -20.58 4.67 -18.15
CA THR A 258 -21.21 5.42 -19.23
C THR A 258 -20.73 6.85 -19.12
N PHE A 259 -19.82 7.24 -19.97
CA PHE A 259 -19.45 8.65 -20.12
C PHE A 259 -20.64 9.40 -20.69
N ASN A 260 -21.25 10.26 -19.92
CA ASN A 260 -22.39 11.07 -20.32
C ASN A 260 -21.99 12.21 -21.27
N ASN A 261 -21.15 11.94 -22.26
CA ASN A 261 -21.02 12.76 -23.46
C ASN A 261 -20.08 12.14 -24.47
N SER A 262 -20.53 12.00 -25.67
CA SER A 262 -19.82 11.46 -26.82
C SER A 262 -18.58 12.26 -27.26
N ALA A 263 -18.17 13.28 -26.51
CA ALA A 263 -17.00 14.11 -26.82
C ALA A 263 -15.86 13.98 -25.84
N SER A 264 -15.99 13.23 -24.74
CA SER A 264 -14.94 13.25 -23.74
C SER A 264 -14.81 11.94 -22.99
N LEU A 265 -13.90 11.09 -23.47
CA LEU A 265 -13.13 10.16 -22.63
C LEU A 265 -12.43 10.89 -21.45
N TYR A 266 -12.72 12.16 -21.23
CA TYR A 266 -12.06 13.08 -20.33
C TYR A 266 -12.84 13.38 -19.07
N ASN A 267 -14.12 13.00 -19.03
CA ASN A 267 -14.97 13.30 -17.91
C ASN A 267 -15.45 12.00 -17.29
N PRO A 268 -14.85 11.53 -16.20
CA PRO A 268 -15.46 10.46 -15.43
C PRO A 268 -16.88 10.88 -15.08
N VAL A 269 -17.76 9.93 -15.09
CA VAL A 269 -19.21 10.10 -14.98
C VAL A 269 -19.58 11.11 -13.90
N GLY A 270 -20.28 12.14 -14.29
CA GLY A 270 -20.93 13.09 -13.40
C GLY A 270 -20.32 14.48 -13.30
N ILE A 271 -19.16 14.73 -13.90
CA ILE A 271 -18.60 16.10 -13.92
C ILE A 271 -19.23 16.83 -15.10
N GLN A 272 -20.05 17.84 -14.80
CA GLN A 272 -20.64 18.67 -15.86
C GLN A 272 -19.54 19.37 -16.66
N SER A 273 -19.63 19.22 -17.99
CA SER A 273 -18.85 20.03 -18.92
C SER A 273 -19.18 21.52 -18.70
N GLY A 274 -18.25 22.29 -18.22
CA GLY A 274 -18.44 23.73 -17.98
C GLY A 274 -17.60 24.34 -16.88
N ILE A 275 -16.82 23.54 -16.16
CA ILE A 275 -15.85 24.07 -15.19
C ILE A 275 -14.58 24.45 -15.95
N ASN A 276 -14.58 25.65 -16.47
CA ASN A 276 -13.38 26.29 -16.99
C ASN A 276 -12.47 26.63 -15.82
N GLY A 277 -11.35 25.93 -15.72
CA GLY A 277 -10.18 26.28 -14.97
C GLY A 277 -10.43 26.53 -13.46
N TRP A 278 -9.73 25.81 -12.59
CA TRP A 278 -9.70 26.02 -11.15
C TRP A 278 -11.12 26.03 -10.53
N GLY A 279 -11.63 24.86 -10.20
CA GLY A 279 -12.98 24.52 -9.74
C GLY A 279 -13.60 25.23 -8.53
N TRP A 280 -13.34 26.51 -8.37
CA TRP A 280 -13.75 27.31 -7.21
C TRP A 280 -15.17 27.89 -7.31
N GLN A 281 -15.89 27.71 -8.42
CA GLN A 281 -16.99 28.64 -8.69
C GLN A 281 -18.41 28.19 -8.40
N ASN A 282 -18.73 26.93 -8.12
CA ASN A 282 -20.13 26.54 -8.00
C ASN A 282 -20.50 25.49 -6.94
N TYR A 283 -19.66 25.24 -5.95
CA TYR A 283 -20.01 24.30 -4.89
C TYR A 283 -20.40 25.03 -3.60
N SER A 284 -21.57 24.72 -3.08
CA SER A 284 -21.94 25.07 -1.73
C SER A 284 -21.01 24.33 -0.79
N PHE A 285 -20.23 25.04 0.01
CA PHE A 285 -19.38 24.41 1.02
C PHE A 285 -20.23 23.63 2.00
N ILE A 286 -20.00 22.34 2.10
CA ILE A 286 -20.67 21.48 3.08
C ILE A 286 -19.92 21.62 4.40
N ALA A 287 -20.61 22.02 5.46
CA ALA A 287 -19.98 22.16 6.76
C ALA A 287 -19.52 20.79 7.30
N ARG A 288 -18.36 20.78 7.97
CA ARG A 288 -17.79 19.57 8.57
C ARG A 288 -18.81 18.90 9.51
N GLY A 289 -18.96 17.57 9.37
CA GLY A 289 -19.92 16.79 10.14
C GLY A 289 -21.36 16.86 9.64
N SER A 290 -21.62 17.55 8.52
CA SER A 290 -22.92 17.53 7.86
C SER A 290 -23.18 16.17 7.23
N VAL A 291 -24.42 15.69 7.33
CA VAL A 291 -24.84 14.50 6.61
C VAL A 291 -24.88 14.82 5.10
N ILE A 292 -24.24 14.00 4.30
CA ILE A 292 -24.28 14.12 2.85
C ILE A 292 -25.63 13.64 2.37
N THR A 293 -26.39 14.51 1.71
CA THR A 293 -27.70 14.22 1.11
C THR A 293 -27.64 14.47 -0.39
N ASP A 294 -28.54 13.86 -1.16
CA ASP A 294 -28.61 14.07 -2.60
C ASP A 294 -28.81 15.54 -3.01
N SER A 295 -29.33 16.38 -2.08
CA SER A 295 -29.53 17.81 -2.31
C SER A 295 -28.28 18.66 -2.09
N ASN A 296 -27.34 18.19 -1.25
CA ASN A 296 -26.08 18.89 -0.97
C ASN A 296 -24.88 18.26 -1.65
N TYR A 297 -25.08 17.18 -2.42
CA TYR A 297 -24.08 16.50 -3.22
C TYR A 297 -24.60 16.26 -4.66
N PRO A 298 -24.55 17.28 -5.52
CA PRO A 298 -25.16 17.22 -6.84
C PRO A 298 -24.45 16.31 -7.86
N ASN A 299 -23.23 15.84 -7.56
CA ASN A 299 -22.40 15.07 -8.49
C ASN A 299 -22.36 13.57 -8.18
N LYS A 300 -23.41 13.05 -7.55
CA LYS A 300 -23.52 11.62 -7.25
C LYS A 300 -23.33 10.78 -8.50
N THR A 301 -22.32 9.90 -8.49
CA THR A 301 -22.03 9.01 -9.60
C THR A 301 -22.78 7.69 -9.47
N THR A 302 -23.09 7.06 -10.60
CA THR A 302 -23.79 5.76 -10.65
C THR A 302 -22.89 4.59 -11.04
N GLY A 303 -21.59 4.84 -11.33
CA GLY A 303 -20.65 3.82 -11.80
C GLY A 303 -19.98 3.04 -10.66
N ASN A 304 -19.38 1.91 -10.99
CA ASN A 304 -18.48 1.16 -10.12
C ASN A 304 -17.05 1.41 -10.55
N ILE A 305 -16.13 1.35 -9.57
CA ILE A 305 -14.69 1.34 -9.82
C ILE A 305 -14.17 -0.08 -10.04
N VAL A 306 -12.99 -0.17 -10.60
CA VAL A 306 -12.23 -1.41 -10.75
C VAL A 306 -10.83 -1.25 -10.17
N GLU A 307 -10.32 -2.32 -9.59
CA GLU A 307 -8.97 -2.44 -9.04
C GLU A 307 -8.12 -3.36 -9.93
N LYS A 308 -7.87 -2.90 -11.15
CA LYS A 308 -7.22 -3.71 -12.20
C LYS A 308 -6.12 -2.92 -12.90
N ALA A 309 -5.15 -3.65 -13.45
CA ALA A 309 -4.15 -3.06 -14.34
C ALA A 309 -4.78 -2.52 -15.62
N ASN A 310 -4.11 -1.56 -16.21
CA ASN A 310 -4.49 -0.95 -17.49
C ASN A 310 -5.88 -0.29 -17.49
N SER A 311 -6.33 0.17 -16.33
CA SER A 311 -7.56 0.95 -16.19
C SER A 311 -7.25 2.44 -16.29
N ILE A 312 -8.20 3.24 -16.76
CA ILE A 312 -8.10 4.70 -16.61
C ILE A 312 -8.28 5.01 -15.12
N PRO A 313 -7.30 5.62 -14.44
CA PRO A 313 -7.48 6.00 -13.05
C PRO A 313 -8.63 6.99 -12.92
N TYR A 314 -9.39 6.88 -11.83
CA TYR A 314 -10.53 7.76 -11.59
C TYR A 314 -10.02 9.14 -11.13
N TYR A 315 -9.71 10.01 -12.10
CA TYR A 315 -9.29 11.38 -11.85
C TYR A 315 -10.49 12.35 -11.85
N HIS A 316 -10.29 13.58 -11.39
CA HIS A 316 -11.37 14.52 -11.07
C HIS A 316 -12.35 14.02 -9.99
N ALA A 317 -11.93 13.11 -9.12
CA ALA A 317 -12.73 12.72 -7.97
C ALA A 317 -12.67 13.83 -6.91
N ASP A 318 -13.83 14.23 -6.39
CA ASP A 318 -13.90 14.91 -5.12
C ASP A 318 -13.90 13.89 -3.97
N TYR A 319 -13.68 14.35 -2.73
CA TYR A 319 -13.65 13.48 -1.57
C TYR A 319 -14.94 12.67 -1.37
N TYR A 320 -16.08 13.30 -1.57
CA TYR A 320 -17.39 12.63 -1.37
C TYR A 320 -17.63 11.53 -2.39
N THR A 321 -17.24 11.78 -3.64
CA THR A 321 -17.25 10.75 -4.70
C THR A 321 -16.31 9.60 -4.35
N ALA A 322 -15.09 9.90 -3.94
CA ALA A 322 -14.10 8.91 -3.54
C ALA A 322 -14.61 8.02 -2.38
N LEU A 323 -15.22 8.64 -1.36
CA LEU A 323 -15.78 7.94 -0.20
C LEU A 323 -16.94 7.03 -0.61
N GLU A 324 -17.96 7.58 -1.28
CA GLU A 324 -19.17 6.84 -1.67
C GLU A 324 -18.88 5.67 -2.59
N ILE A 325 -18.04 5.88 -3.62
CA ILE A 325 -17.73 4.83 -4.58
C ILE A 325 -16.86 3.74 -3.97
N SER A 326 -15.92 4.10 -3.09
CA SER A 326 -15.12 3.12 -2.36
C SER A 326 -15.99 2.24 -1.47
N GLU A 327 -16.94 2.81 -0.72
CA GLU A 327 -17.87 2.06 0.11
C GLU A 327 -18.81 1.17 -0.72
N ARG A 328 -19.20 1.63 -1.90
CA ARG A 328 -20.15 0.92 -2.77
C ARG A 328 -19.56 -0.32 -3.43
N LEU A 329 -18.25 -0.41 -3.62
CA LEU A 329 -17.58 -1.49 -4.36
C LEU A 329 -17.98 -2.88 -3.86
N TYR A 330 -18.10 -3.05 -2.53
CA TYR A 330 -18.52 -4.31 -1.89
C TYR A 330 -19.61 -4.11 -0.81
N ASN A 331 -20.51 -3.14 -0.97
CA ASN A 331 -21.53 -2.81 0.02
C ASN A 331 -22.47 -3.98 0.36
N ASN A 332 -22.73 -4.88 -0.58
CA ASN A 332 -23.59 -6.06 -0.41
C ASN A 332 -22.82 -7.35 -0.17
N ASN A 333 -21.52 -7.30 0.04
CA ASN A 333 -20.72 -8.49 0.30
C ASN A 333 -20.88 -8.92 1.77
N SER A 334 -21.06 -10.22 2.01
CA SER A 334 -21.25 -10.76 3.37
C SER A 334 -19.95 -10.88 4.17
N TYR A 335 -18.82 -10.88 3.50
CA TYR A 335 -17.52 -11.21 4.10
C TYR A 335 -16.56 -10.03 4.20
N VAL A 336 -16.76 -9.02 3.36
CA VAL A 336 -15.94 -7.80 3.35
C VAL A 336 -16.82 -6.55 3.26
N GLN A 337 -16.24 -5.46 3.71
CA GLN A 337 -16.70 -4.11 3.43
C GLN A 337 -15.57 -3.34 2.77
N SER A 338 -15.85 -2.63 1.70
CA SER A 338 -14.91 -1.69 1.09
C SER A 338 -15.10 -0.30 1.66
N GLY A 339 -14.06 0.50 1.60
CA GLY A 339 -14.08 1.90 2.02
C GLY A 339 -12.92 2.68 1.41
N LEU A 340 -12.94 3.99 1.57
CA LEU A 340 -11.81 4.84 1.22
C LEU A 340 -10.68 4.62 2.25
N ILE A 341 -9.43 4.61 1.81
CA ILE A 341 -8.26 4.48 2.69
C ILE A 341 -8.21 5.59 3.73
N THR A 342 -7.89 5.26 4.99
CA THR A 342 -7.65 6.26 6.05
C THR A 342 -6.21 6.76 6.04
N GLY A 343 -5.94 7.88 6.71
CA GLY A 343 -4.58 8.40 6.85
C GLY A 343 -3.65 7.45 7.58
N THR A 344 -4.17 6.74 8.60
CA THR A 344 -3.41 5.74 9.35
C THR A 344 -3.10 4.51 8.50
N GLN A 345 -4.07 4.02 7.72
CA GLN A 345 -3.86 2.93 6.76
C GLN A 345 -2.83 3.32 5.70
N TRP A 346 -2.87 4.56 5.20
CA TRP A 346 -1.85 5.07 4.28
C TRP A 346 -0.45 5.04 4.92
N ASP A 347 -0.30 5.54 6.12
CA ASP A 347 0.99 5.53 6.83
C ASP A 347 1.49 4.10 7.09
N MET A 348 0.59 3.15 7.41
CA MET A 348 0.96 1.73 7.52
C MET A 348 1.39 1.14 6.17
N MET A 349 0.71 1.49 5.08
CA MET A 349 1.13 1.11 3.73
C MET A 349 2.51 1.69 3.40
N MET A 350 2.79 2.93 3.74
CA MET A 350 4.11 3.53 3.57
C MET A 350 5.18 2.79 4.36
N LYS A 351 4.92 2.45 5.62
CA LYS A 351 5.84 1.64 6.44
C LYS A 351 6.11 0.28 5.78
N PHE A 352 5.07 -0.38 5.28
CA PHE A 352 5.20 -1.66 4.58
C PHE A 352 6.05 -1.54 3.33
N LEU A 353 5.86 -0.49 2.53
CA LEU A 353 6.61 -0.27 1.28
C LEU A 353 8.07 0.11 1.51
N SER A 354 8.41 0.66 2.66
CA SER A 354 9.78 1.08 2.95
C SER A 354 10.69 -0.12 3.16
N ASP A 355 11.84 -0.09 2.50
CA ASP A 355 12.94 -1.04 2.69
C ASP A 355 14.05 -0.46 3.60
N SER A 356 13.95 0.82 3.97
CA SER A 356 14.92 1.49 4.81
C SER A 356 14.40 1.74 6.21
N SER A 357 15.25 1.49 7.23
CA SER A 357 14.89 1.69 8.64
C SER A 357 14.58 3.14 9.00
N ASN A 358 15.11 4.11 8.23
CA ASN A 358 14.86 5.54 8.41
C ASN A 358 13.79 6.11 7.44
N TYR A 359 13.17 5.24 6.66
CA TYR A 359 12.11 5.59 5.71
C TYR A 359 12.51 6.61 4.63
N SER A 360 13.79 6.66 4.24
CA SER A 360 14.27 7.61 3.24
C SER A 360 13.69 7.36 1.86
N ASP A 361 13.38 6.13 1.52
CA ASP A 361 12.82 5.68 0.26
C ASP A 361 11.34 6.07 0.06
N ILE A 362 10.61 6.34 1.12
CA ILE A 362 9.24 6.87 1.05
C ILE A 362 9.16 8.39 1.24
N LYS A 363 10.24 9.01 1.73
CA LYS A 363 10.39 10.46 1.85
C LYS A 363 10.94 11.12 0.59
N SER A 364 11.33 10.34 -0.42
CA SER A 364 11.81 10.81 -1.72
C SER A 364 11.54 9.72 -2.77
N THR A 365 10.32 9.68 -3.28
CA THR A 365 9.80 8.55 -4.07
C THR A 365 10.07 8.68 -5.56
N LYS A 366 11.33 8.52 -5.97
CA LYS A 366 11.80 8.58 -7.38
C LYS A 366 11.14 7.55 -8.33
N TRP A 367 10.40 6.61 -7.79
CA TRP A 367 9.83 5.49 -8.54
C TRP A 367 8.38 5.76 -9.00
N GLY A 368 7.84 6.93 -8.76
CA GLY A 368 6.48 7.31 -9.14
C GLY A 368 6.41 8.14 -10.43
N ASN A 369 5.20 8.28 -10.97
CA ASN A 369 4.93 9.18 -12.09
C ASN A 369 4.84 10.63 -11.61
N TYR A 370 5.98 11.33 -11.63
CA TYR A 370 6.14 12.72 -11.24
C TYR A 370 6.66 13.58 -12.40
N ASP A 371 6.54 14.89 -12.30
CA ASP A 371 6.98 15.84 -13.33
C ASP A 371 8.49 15.77 -13.64
N ASN A 372 9.28 15.29 -12.70
CA ASN A 372 10.75 15.21 -12.80
C ASN A 372 11.27 13.75 -12.78
N VAL A 373 10.42 12.78 -13.09
CA VAL A 373 10.77 11.35 -13.20
C VAL A 373 10.46 10.85 -14.60
N SER A 374 11.47 10.30 -15.28
CA SER A 374 11.29 9.65 -16.58
C SER A 374 11.00 8.17 -16.38
N LEU A 375 9.78 7.74 -16.70
CA LEU A 375 9.37 6.35 -16.71
C LEU A 375 9.45 5.80 -18.14
N THR A 376 9.94 4.59 -18.25
CA THR A 376 10.15 3.88 -19.51
C THR A 376 9.46 2.52 -19.50
N ASN A 377 9.49 1.81 -20.65
CA ASN A 377 8.86 0.50 -20.80
C ASN A 377 7.39 0.50 -20.32
N LEU A 378 6.69 1.54 -20.72
CA LEU A 378 5.29 1.73 -20.40
C LEU A 378 4.41 0.77 -21.19
N ARG A 379 3.33 0.34 -20.55
CA ARG A 379 2.22 -0.39 -21.16
C ARG A 379 0.94 0.41 -21.01
N GLY A 380 -0.09 -0.04 -21.69
CA GLY A 380 -1.38 0.60 -21.60
C GLY A 380 -1.40 1.93 -22.33
N TYR A 381 -1.92 2.93 -21.67
CA TYR A 381 -2.24 4.20 -22.30
C TYR A 381 -1.84 5.37 -21.42
N TYR A 382 -1.66 6.52 -22.04
CA TYR A 382 -1.44 7.79 -21.38
C TYR A 382 -2.28 8.90 -22.01
N THR A 383 -2.53 9.94 -21.27
CA THR A 383 -3.08 11.20 -21.79
C THR A 383 -2.26 12.38 -21.31
N ASN A 384 -2.06 13.34 -22.20
CA ASN A 384 -1.40 14.60 -21.84
C ASN A 384 -2.36 15.51 -21.08
N VAL A 385 -1.85 16.17 -20.05
CA VAL A 385 -2.59 17.15 -19.26
C VAL A 385 -1.93 18.51 -19.44
N ASN A 386 -2.66 19.46 -19.97
CA ASN A 386 -2.23 20.85 -20.04
C ASN A 386 -2.70 21.63 -18.82
N THR A 387 -1.88 22.54 -18.34
CA THR A 387 -2.16 23.40 -17.18
C THR A 387 -3.41 24.28 -17.32
N SER A 388 -3.99 24.37 -18.51
CA SER A 388 -5.15 25.22 -18.79
C SER A 388 -6.39 24.49 -19.26
N ASN A 389 -6.27 23.23 -19.72
CA ASN A 389 -7.42 22.41 -20.13
C ASN A 389 -7.05 20.94 -20.02
N ALA A 390 -7.93 20.12 -19.45
CA ALA A 390 -7.83 18.67 -19.63
C ALA A 390 -7.66 18.39 -21.12
N SER A 391 -6.63 17.65 -21.48
CA SER A 391 -6.28 17.43 -22.88
C SER A 391 -7.47 16.90 -23.68
N THR A 392 -7.71 17.51 -24.83
CA THR A 392 -8.71 17.07 -25.80
C THR A 392 -8.26 15.81 -26.57
N ASP A 393 -7.09 15.28 -26.33
CA ASP A 393 -6.41 14.31 -27.19
C ASP A 393 -6.74 12.83 -26.93
N GLY A 394 -7.45 12.48 -25.86
CA GLY A 394 -7.75 11.10 -25.47
C GLY A 394 -6.54 10.31 -24.97
N PHE A 395 -6.81 9.12 -24.49
CA PHE A 395 -5.76 8.18 -24.13
C PHE A 395 -5.12 7.59 -25.38
N LYS A 396 -3.79 7.63 -25.43
CA LYS A 396 -2.95 7.10 -26.52
C LYS A 396 -2.13 5.93 -26.02
N SER A 397 -1.75 4.99 -26.91
CA SER A 397 -0.85 3.91 -26.53
C SER A 397 0.44 4.45 -25.89
N ALA A 398 0.81 3.87 -24.76
CA ALA A 398 2.04 4.23 -24.07
C ALA A 398 3.26 3.42 -24.54
N GLU A 399 3.07 2.49 -25.48
CA GLU A 399 4.17 1.67 -26.02
C GLU A 399 5.23 2.55 -26.70
N GLY A 400 6.47 2.42 -26.23
CA GLY A 400 7.58 3.25 -26.73
C GLY A 400 7.60 4.69 -26.21
N PHE A 401 6.60 5.08 -25.43
CA PHE A 401 6.58 6.40 -24.82
C PHE A 401 7.45 6.43 -23.55
N THR A 402 8.03 7.58 -23.26
CA THR A 402 8.78 7.86 -22.02
C THR A 402 8.23 9.14 -21.41
N THR A 403 7.86 9.11 -20.13
CA THR A 403 7.39 10.32 -19.46
C THR A 403 8.52 11.34 -19.34
N ASN A 404 8.21 12.63 -19.45
CA ASN A 404 9.16 13.75 -19.28
C ASN A 404 10.38 13.73 -20.22
N SER A 405 10.27 13.14 -21.40
CA SER A 405 11.42 12.93 -22.27
C SER A 405 11.81 14.16 -23.10
N GLU A 406 10.94 15.11 -23.47
CA GLU A 406 11.34 16.25 -24.31
C GLU A 406 10.40 17.48 -24.31
N THR A 407 9.22 17.34 -23.83
CA THR A 407 8.30 18.49 -23.69
C THR A 407 7.59 18.33 -22.35
N SER A 408 7.64 19.33 -21.54
CA SER A 408 7.03 19.47 -20.22
C SER A 408 5.52 19.18 -20.18
N SER A 409 5.10 18.07 -20.74
CA SER A 409 3.71 17.64 -20.70
C SER A 409 3.55 16.68 -19.53
N TRP A 410 2.78 17.11 -18.57
CA TRP A 410 2.25 16.26 -17.54
C TRP A 410 1.38 15.18 -18.15
N VAL A 411 1.54 13.96 -17.68
CA VAL A 411 0.80 12.82 -18.23
C VAL A 411 0.15 12.00 -17.12
N ILE A 412 -1.12 11.64 -17.34
CA ILE A 412 -1.79 10.59 -16.56
C ILE A 412 -1.54 9.27 -17.28
N LEU A 413 -1.09 8.25 -16.52
CA LEU A 413 -0.91 6.90 -17.00
C LEU A 413 -2.11 6.03 -16.59
N THR A 414 -2.45 5.02 -17.39
CA THR A 414 -3.33 3.95 -16.93
C THR A 414 -2.67 3.19 -15.78
N THR A 415 -3.48 2.61 -14.90
CA THR A 415 -3.02 1.92 -13.69
C THR A 415 -2.05 0.79 -14.00
N GLY A 416 -0.96 0.71 -13.24
CA GLY A 416 0.03 -0.35 -13.40
C GLY A 416 0.79 -0.33 -14.71
N SER A 417 1.00 0.83 -15.32
CA SER A 417 1.61 0.99 -16.65
C SER A 417 3.05 0.52 -16.75
N THR A 418 3.82 0.50 -15.66
CA THR A 418 5.22 0.09 -15.69
C THR A 418 5.65 -0.64 -14.43
N LYS A 419 6.65 -1.52 -14.57
CA LYS A 419 7.28 -2.18 -13.42
C LYS A 419 7.99 -1.19 -12.50
N GLN A 420 8.38 -0.02 -13.00
CA GLN A 420 9.11 0.98 -12.22
C GLN A 420 8.28 1.52 -11.05
N VAL A 421 6.95 1.58 -11.17
CA VAL A 421 6.03 2.03 -10.11
C VAL A 421 5.53 0.90 -9.21
N LEU A 422 5.93 -0.34 -9.46
CA LEU A 422 5.55 -1.50 -8.65
C LEU A 422 6.44 -1.60 -7.41
N ARG A 423 5.81 -1.64 -6.23
CA ARG A 423 6.46 -1.88 -4.94
C ARG A 423 5.63 -2.85 -4.11
N LYS A 424 6.23 -3.99 -3.72
CA LYS A 424 5.58 -5.00 -2.85
C LYS A 424 4.13 -5.31 -3.24
N GLY A 425 3.89 -5.54 -4.52
CA GLY A 425 2.57 -5.84 -5.05
C GLY A 425 1.70 -4.63 -5.40
N LEU A 426 1.98 -3.44 -4.86
CA LEU A 426 1.23 -2.21 -5.08
C LEU A 426 1.79 -1.40 -6.25
N TYR A 427 0.89 -0.76 -7.00
CA TYR A 427 1.21 0.14 -8.10
C TYR A 427 0.73 1.56 -7.79
N ASP A 428 1.35 2.53 -8.44
CA ASP A 428 0.92 3.93 -8.53
C ASP A 428 0.73 4.63 -7.16
N VAL A 429 1.34 4.11 -6.09
CA VAL A 429 1.27 4.72 -4.74
C VAL A 429 2.06 6.02 -4.66
N ALA A 430 2.96 6.24 -5.60
CA ALA A 430 3.78 7.43 -5.70
C ALA A 430 3.57 8.09 -7.07
N GLY A 431 3.17 9.35 -7.06
CA GLY A 431 2.88 10.10 -8.28
C GLY A 431 1.57 9.64 -8.93
N ASN A 432 1.44 9.85 -10.21
CA ASN A 432 0.24 9.71 -11.01
C ASN A 432 -0.89 10.61 -10.50
N LEU A 433 -1.70 10.19 -9.54
CA LEU A 433 -2.72 11.04 -8.92
C LEU A 433 -2.48 11.24 -7.42
N TRP A 434 -2.85 12.40 -6.91
CA TRP A 434 -3.11 12.58 -5.49
C TRP A 434 -4.29 11.72 -5.07
N GLU A 435 -4.15 10.96 -4.03
CA GLU A 435 -5.21 10.07 -3.56
C GLU A 435 -5.87 10.62 -2.30
N TRP A 436 -7.19 10.82 -2.34
CA TRP A 436 -7.99 11.19 -1.19
C TRP A 436 -7.88 10.14 -0.07
N THR A 437 -7.82 10.63 1.16
CA THR A 437 -7.93 9.79 2.35
C THR A 437 -9.03 10.32 3.28
N GLN A 438 -9.52 9.49 4.20
CA GLN A 438 -10.51 9.92 5.20
C GLN A 438 -9.90 10.83 6.27
N GLU A 439 -8.62 11.16 6.18
CA GLU A 439 -7.93 12.01 7.14
C GLU A 439 -8.35 13.47 6.95
N ALA A 440 -9.07 14.01 7.94
CA ALA A 440 -9.45 15.41 7.92
C ALA A 440 -8.25 16.32 8.19
N SER A 441 -8.20 17.46 7.54
CA SER A 441 -7.15 18.46 7.73
C SER A 441 -7.70 19.75 8.35
N TYR A 442 -6.85 20.40 9.16
CA TYR A 442 -7.14 21.69 9.76
C TYR A 442 -6.19 22.74 9.22
N VAL A 443 -6.70 23.74 8.52
CA VAL A 443 -5.91 24.84 7.98
C VAL A 443 -5.98 26.04 8.93
N ALA A 444 -5.00 26.16 9.81
CA ALA A 444 -5.00 27.17 10.86
C ALA A 444 -4.70 28.61 10.38
N ASN A 445 -4.17 28.82 9.18
CA ASN A 445 -3.54 30.11 8.81
C ASN A 445 -4.09 30.82 7.57
N LEU A 446 -5.20 30.38 6.99
CA LEU A 446 -5.74 31.08 5.80
C LEU A 446 -6.70 32.22 6.14
N GLY A 447 -6.83 32.61 7.41
CA GLY A 447 -7.74 33.70 7.82
C GLY A 447 -9.22 33.42 7.53
N TYR A 448 -9.53 32.20 7.10
CA TYR A 448 -10.86 31.71 6.82
C TYR A 448 -11.39 30.98 8.03
N ASN A 449 -12.65 31.24 8.32
CA ASN A 449 -13.37 30.64 9.42
C ASN A 449 -13.26 29.11 9.35
N THR A 450 -12.99 28.43 10.46
CA THR A 450 -12.70 26.99 10.64
C THR A 450 -13.83 26.03 10.22
N THR A 451 -14.72 26.44 9.35
CA THR A 451 -15.92 25.73 8.91
C THR A 451 -15.77 24.97 7.58
N TYR A 452 -14.61 24.97 6.98
CA TYR A 452 -14.43 24.28 5.69
C TYR A 452 -14.02 22.82 5.90
N ASN A 453 -14.73 21.91 5.24
CA ASN A 453 -14.35 20.51 5.15
C ASN A 453 -13.16 20.37 4.22
N THR A 454 -11.99 20.13 4.77
CA THR A 454 -10.77 19.81 4.05
C THR A 454 -10.27 18.43 4.46
N TYR A 455 -9.81 17.66 3.48
CA TYR A 455 -9.29 16.32 3.68
C TYR A 455 -7.90 16.19 3.06
N ASN A 456 -7.14 15.22 3.56
CA ASN A 456 -5.79 15.02 3.09
C ASN A 456 -5.75 14.20 1.80
N LEU A 457 -4.83 14.63 0.94
CA LEU A 457 -4.41 13.99 -0.28
C LEU A 457 -3.01 13.42 -0.08
N ARG A 458 -2.78 12.21 -0.55
CA ARG A 458 -1.52 11.48 -0.39
C ARG A 458 -0.97 11.04 -1.74
N GLY A 459 0.27 10.53 -1.77
CA GLY A 459 0.85 9.95 -2.98
C GLY A 459 1.69 10.90 -3.83
N GLY A 460 1.35 12.16 -3.88
CA GLY A 460 1.86 13.08 -4.91
C GLY A 460 1.17 12.86 -6.24
N SER A 461 1.54 13.61 -7.28
CA SER A 461 0.96 13.41 -8.61
C SER A 461 1.93 13.73 -9.74
N PHE A 462 1.51 13.42 -10.96
CA PHE A 462 2.27 13.66 -12.20
C PHE A 462 2.71 15.12 -12.42
N GLY A 463 2.05 16.08 -11.79
CA GLY A 463 2.35 17.52 -11.93
C GLY A 463 3.31 18.08 -10.88
N TYR A 464 3.87 17.26 -10.02
CA TYR A 464 4.74 17.68 -8.92
C TYR A 464 6.05 16.93 -8.88
N ALA A 465 7.08 17.54 -8.25
CA ALA A 465 8.37 16.91 -8.07
C ALA A 465 8.35 15.93 -6.87
N TYR A 466 8.88 14.71 -7.06
CA TYR A 466 8.90 13.66 -6.05
C TYR A 466 9.55 14.08 -4.71
N ALA A 467 10.55 14.93 -4.75
CA ALA A 467 11.28 15.36 -3.54
C ALA A 467 10.46 16.32 -2.66
N LYS A 468 9.52 17.06 -3.27
CA LYS A 468 8.65 18.00 -2.56
C LYS A 468 7.34 17.36 -2.13
N ASN A 469 6.85 16.41 -2.91
CA ASN A 469 5.57 15.74 -2.71
C ASN A 469 5.71 14.21 -2.80
N PRO A 470 6.55 13.59 -1.94
CA PRO A 470 6.71 12.14 -1.94
C PRO A 470 5.43 11.43 -1.50
N ALA A 471 5.37 10.12 -1.67
CA ALA A 471 4.18 9.33 -1.36
C ALA A 471 3.69 9.47 0.09
N CYS A 472 4.58 9.75 1.05
CA CYS A 472 4.20 9.99 2.45
C CYS A 472 3.74 11.42 2.75
N PHE A 473 3.83 12.33 1.78
CA PHE A 473 3.44 13.74 1.97
C PHE A 473 1.92 13.87 2.17
N ARG A 474 1.53 14.86 2.98
CA ARG A 474 0.13 15.26 3.21
C ARG A 474 -0.12 16.58 2.52
N ALA A 475 -0.78 16.55 1.38
CA ALA A 475 -1.46 17.70 0.82
C ALA A 475 -2.89 17.78 1.37
N TYR A 476 -3.62 18.82 1.05
CA TYR A 476 -5.03 18.94 1.38
C TYR A 476 -5.77 19.73 0.31
N ASP A 477 -7.06 19.47 0.22
CA ASP A 477 -7.97 20.30 -0.55
C ASP A 477 -9.36 20.29 0.10
N TYR A 478 -10.25 21.14 -0.41
CA TYR A 478 -11.66 21.13 0.00
C TYR A 478 -12.32 19.82 -0.45
N ALA A 479 -13.19 19.28 0.40
CA ALA A 479 -13.86 18.02 0.10
C ALA A 479 -14.65 18.01 -1.23
N SER A 480 -15.09 19.18 -1.68
CA SER A 480 -15.80 19.38 -2.96
C SER A 480 -14.87 19.73 -4.14
N ALA A 481 -13.56 19.81 -3.89
CA ALA A 481 -12.62 20.14 -4.96
C ALA A 481 -12.48 18.97 -5.91
N THR A 482 -12.63 19.24 -7.21
CA THR A 482 -12.35 18.31 -8.29
C THR A 482 -11.18 18.85 -9.09
N ASP A 483 -10.10 18.12 -9.15
CA ASP A 483 -8.96 18.47 -9.96
C ASP A 483 -8.51 17.28 -10.80
N THR A 484 -7.86 17.55 -11.91
CA THR A 484 -7.24 16.53 -12.77
C THR A 484 -6.22 15.66 -12.00
N PHE A 485 -5.69 16.20 -10.90
CA PHE A 485 -4.70 15.54 -10.06
C PHE A 485 -5.32 14.62 -9.00
N HIS A 486 -6.63 14.66 -8.75
CA HIS A 486 -7.27 13.99 -7.64
C HIS A 486 -7.88 12.64 -8.05
N GLY A 487 -7.41 11.59 -7.42
CA GLY A 487 -7.91 10.23 -7.47
C GLY A 487 -8.10 9.66 -6.07
N PHE A 488 -8.15 8.34 -5.93
CA PHE A 488 -8.30 7.65 -4.65
C PHE A 488 -7.98 6.16 -4.77
N ARG A 489 -7.91 5.48 -3.64
CA ARG A 489 -7.66 4.04 -3.53
C ARG A 489 -8.57 3.43 -2.48
N PRO A 490 -9.32 2.34 -2.80
CA PRO A 490 -10.14 1.65 -1.81
C PRO A 490 -9.32 0.72 -0.92
N VAL A 491 -9.92 0.39 0.21
CA VAL A 491 -9.46 -0.66 1.13
C VAL A 491 -10.56 -1.69 1.33
N LEU A 492 -10.18 -2.90 1.79
CA LEU A 492 -11.13 -3.92 2.24
C LEU A 492 -10.94 -4.17 3.74
N CYS A 493 -12.05 -4.11 4.43
CA CYS A 493 -12.20 -4.56 5.81
C CYS A 493 -12.89 -5.93 5.82
N ILE A 494 -12.35 -6.88 6.55
CA ILE A 494 -12.94 -8.21 6.78
C ILE A 494 -14.01 -8.05 7.85
N LYS A 495 -15.23 -8.53 7.57
CA LYS A 495 -16.37 -8.47 8.52
C LYS A 495 -16.27 -9.50 9.62
#